data_40f80d28b5b2b52bda5bd54edf5faf66
#
_entry.id   40f80d28b5b2b52bda5bd54edf5faf66
#
_cell.length_a   1.000
_cell.length_b   1.000
_cell.length_c   1.000
_cell.angle_alpha   90.00
_cell.angle_beta   90.00
_cell.angle_gamma   90.00
#
_symmetry.space_group_name_H-M   'P 1'
#
loop_
_entity.id
_entity.type
_entity.pdbx_description
1 polymer ?
#
loop_
_entity_poly.entity_id
_entity_poly.type
_entity_poly.pdbx_seq_one_letter_code
_entity_poly.pdbx_strand_id
1 'polypeptide(L)'
;MVKTQVRKSQLTSLPQVGGIPLDLYARLVRRALRRLSQKIRYRRFSLKGVPVLFANSFPKSGTHLLTQALQGFPSLGPAVDSGLPAVVTYEGDTGRTRAPDEILHDLRRFLPGDIGYGHLHAIPELIKFFRQDGYASYFILRDPRDVVISHVHYVTDQEPRHALHCYYT
;
A
#
# COMPACT_ATOMS: atom_id res chain seq x y z
N MET A 1 -36.10 -12.05 -1.11
CA MET A 1 -35.88 -10.69 -0.56
C MET A 1 -35.20 -10.85 0.79
N VAL A 2 -33.88 -10.94 0.85
CA VAL A 2 -33.08 -11.12 2.07
C VAL A 2 -32.60 -9.74 2.48
N LYS A 3 -33.14 -9.22 3.58
CA LYS A 3 -32.66 -7.97 4.20
C LYS A 3 -31.33 -8.24 4.89
N THR A 4 -30.23 -7.90 4.26
CA THR A 4 -28.90 -7.86 4.88
C THR A 4 -28.89 -6.70 5.88
N GLN A 5 -29.09 -7.01 7.14
CA GLN A 5 -28.81 -6.07 8.22
C GLN A 5 -27.29 -5.84 8.28
N VAL A 6 -26.84 -4.71 7.78
CA VAL A 6 -25.50 -4.21 8.04
C VAL A 6 -25.42 -3.89 9.54
N ARG A 7 -24.84 -4.82 10.29
CA ARG A 7 -24.48 -4.61 11.70
C ARG A 7 -23.43 -3.52 11.72
N LYS A 8 -23.83 -2.30 12.12
CA LYS A 8 -22.87 -1.23 12.50
C LYS A 8 -21.99 -1.80 13.61
N SER A 9 -20.82 -2.29 13.25
CA SER A 9 -19.77 -2.63 14.19
C SER A 9 -19.45 -1.35 14.98
N GLN A 10 -19.56 -1.43 16.29
CA GLN A 10 -19.11 -0.39 17.21
C GLN A 10 -17.66 -0.08 16.88
N LEU A 11 -17.42 1.07 16.26
CA LEU A 11 -16.14 1.72 16.24
C LEU A 11 -15.83 2.07 17.69
N THR A 12 -15.20 1.14 18.40
CA THR A 12 -14.48 1.46 19.63
C THR A 12 -13.54 2.59 19.27
N SER A 13 -13.74 3.74 19.87
CA SER A 13 -12.91 4.92 19.67
C SER A 13 -11.46 4.55 19.96
N LEU A 14 -10.67 4.37 18.90
CA LEU A 14 -9.24 4.17 19.04
C LEU A 14 -8.65 5.39 19.77
N PRO A 15 -7.72 5.21 20.71
CA PRO A 15 -7.08 6.31 21.38
C PRO A 15 -6.48 7.27 20.36
N GLN A 16 -6.75 8.57 20.51
CA GLN A 16 -6.31 9.61 19.58
C GLN A 16 -5.31 10.54 20.27
N VAL A 17 -4.31 10.98 19.52
CA VAL A 17 -3.39 12.04 19.91
C VAL A 17 -3.56 13.21 18.93
N GLY A 18 -4.07 14.34 19.43
CA GLY A 18 -4.32 15.51 18.58
C GLY A 18 -5.32 15.28 17.45
N GLY A 19 -6.34 14.42 17.65
CA GLY A 19 -7.35 14.08 16.63
C GLY A 19 -6.90 13.04 15.60
N ILE A 20 -5.66 12.54 15.68
CA ILE A 20 -5.11 11.51 14.80
C ILE A 20 -5.19 10.16 15.51
N PRO A 21 -5.66 9.08 14.85
CA PRO A 21 -5.59 7.74 15.41
C PRO A 21 -4.16 7.38 15.83
N LEU A 22 -3.99 6.80 17.02
CA LEU A 22 -2.67 6.50 17.60
C LEU A 22 -1.81 5.63 16.67
N ASP A 23 -2.43 4.70 15.95
CA ASP A 23 -1.75 3.85 14.97
C ASP A 23 -1.16 4.67 13.80
N LEU A 24 -1.93 5.62 13.27
CA LEU A 24 -1.45 6.51 12.21
C LEU A 24 -0.33 7.44 12.71
N TYR A 25 -0.46 7.95 13.93
CA TYR A 25 0.59 8.76 14.56
C TYR A 25 1.89 7.95 14.71
N ALA A 26 1.81 6.73 15.23
CA ALA A 26 2.97 5.84 15.38
C ALA A 26 3.64 5.53 14.02
N ARG A 27 2.85 5.33 12.96
CA ARG A 27 3.38 5.13 11.59
C ARG A 27 4.13 6.37 11.08
N LEU A 28 3.57 7.57 11.29
CA LEU A 28 4.21 8.83 10.87
C LEU A 28 5.51 9.07 11.61
N VAL A 29 5.56 8.83 12.92
CA VAL A 29 6.79 8.93 13.73
C VAL A 29 7.84 7.94 13.25
N ARG A 30 7.49 6.67 13.06
CA ARG A 30 8.40 5.64 12.52
C ARG A 30 8.94 6.03 11.14
N ARG A 31 8.08 6.59 10.27
CA ARG A 31 8.49 7.10 8.96
C ARG A 31 9.53 8.22 9.10
N ALA A 32 9.28 9.18 9.98
CA ALA A 32 10.22 10.28 10.21
C ALA A 32 11.58 9.78 10.71
N LEU A 33 11.60 8.84 11.66
CA LEU A 33 12.82 8.24 12.18
C LEU A 33 13.58 7.45 11.09
N ARG A 34 12.89 6.66 10.28
CA ARG A 34 13.50 5.93 9.15
C ARG A 34 14.11 6.91 8.14
N ARG A 35 13.42 7.99 7.78
CA ARG A 35 13.94 9.02 6.88
C ARG A 35 15.20 9.70 7.45
N LEU A 36 15.20 10.01 8.74
CA LEU A 36 16.37 10.58 9.39
C LEU A 36 17.56 9.62 9.39
N SER A 37 17.32 8.37 9.77
CA SER A 37 18.33 7.30 9.76
C SER A 37 18.97 7.11 8.38
N GLN A 38 18.15 7.10 7.32
CA GLN A 38 18.63 6.98 5.95
C GLN A 38 19.43 8.20 5.48
N LYS A 39 18.99 9.41 5.84
CA LYS A 39 19.77 10.62 5.55
C LYS A 39 21.16 10.58 6.16
N ILE A 40 21.26 10.14 7.41
CA ILE A 40 22.55 9.99 8.13
C ILE A 40 23.40 8.88 7.46
N ARG A 41 22.83 7.71 7.22
CA ARG A 41 23.53 6.56 6.63
C ARG A 41 24.12 6.85 5.26
N TYR A 42 23.36 7.54 4.41
CA TYR A 42 23.78 7.85 3.04
C TYR A 42 24.40 9.24 2.91
N ARG A 43 24.59 9.97 4.03
CA ARG A 43 25.09 11.35 4.05
C ARG A 43 24.35 12.29 3.10
N ARG A 44 23.06 12.01 2.86
CA ARG A 44 22.17 12.77 1.96
C ARG A 44 21.11 13.47 2.78
N PHE A 45 21.30 14.77 3.01
CA PHE A 45 20.37 15.58 3.81
C PHE A 45 19.10 16.00 3.05
N SER A 46 19.15 15.98 1.71
CA SER A 46 17.99 16.29 0.89
C SER A 46 17.59 15.09 0.05
N LEU A 47 16.29 14.75 0.09
CA LEU A 47 15.67 13.75 -0.77
C LEU A 47 14.96 14.38 -1.99
N LYS A 48 15.15 15.70 -2.21
CA LYS A 48 14.64 16.35 -3.41
C LYS A 48 15.26 15.71 -4.65
N GLY A 49 14.42 15.38 -5.63
CA GLY A 49 14.84 14.69 -6.85
C GLY A 49 14.98 13.16 -6.72
N VAL A 50 14.77 12.57 -5.53
CA VAL A 50 14.62 11.12 -5.39
C VAL A 50 13.17 10.77 -5.65
N PRO A 51 12.86 9.89 -6.61
CA PRO A 51 11.47 9.55 -6.90
C PRO A 51 10.81 8.80 -5.74
N VAL A 52 9.50 8.85 -5.69
CA VAL A 52 8.69 7.89 -4.95
C VAL A 52 8.74 6.57 -5.71
N LEU A 53 9.16 5.49 -5.05
CA LEU A 53 9.19 4.17 -5.64
C LEU A 53 7.88 3.45 -5.29
N PHE A 54 7.09 3.10 -6.28
CA PHE A 54 5.82 2.43 -6.04
C PHE A 54 5.85 0.98 -6.52
N ALA A 55 5.76 0.04 -5.57
CA ALA A 55 5.71 -1.38 -5.83
C ALA A 55 4.26 -1.80 -6.10
N ASN A 56 3.87 -1.88 -7.37
CA ASN A 56 2.57 -2.38 -7.76
C ASN A 56 2.61 -3.87 -8.05
N SER A 57 1.54 -4.56 -7.77
CA SER A 57 1.43 -5.99 -8.03
C SER A 57 -0.03 -6.42 -8.11
N PHE A 58 -0.26 -7.58 -8.69
CA PHE A 58 -1.48 -8.31 -8.39
C PHE A 58 -1.38 -8.90 -6.96
N PRO A 59 -2.47 -8.98 -6.19
CA PRO A 59 -2.46 -9.66 -4.88
C PRO A 59 -1.79 -11.05 -4.96
N LYS A 60 -0.98 -11.39 -3.96
CA LYS A 60 -0.25 -12.67 -3.88
C LYS A 60 0.84 -12.91 -4.93
N SER A 61 1.24 -11.87 -5.67
CA SER A 61 2.31 -11.96 -6.68
C SER A 61 3.71 -11.62 -6.16
N GLY A 62 3.89 -11.34 -4.86
CA GLY A 62 5.20 -11.06 -4.28
C GLY A 62 5.47 -9.57 -4.00
N THR A 63 4.46 -8.80 -3.63
CA THR A 63 4.56 -7.37 -3.29
C THR A 63 5.66 -7.09 -2.27
N HIS A 64 5.76 -7.91 -1.20
CA HIS A 64 6.79 -7.75 -0.18
C HIS A 64 8.20 -8.00 -0.71
N LEU A 65 8.37 -8.98 -1.61
CA LEU A 65 9.64 -9.22 -2.26
C LEU A 65 10.07 -8.02 -3.10
N LEU A 66 9.13 -7.44 -3.86
CA LEU A 66 9.40 -6.23 -4.65
C LEU A 66 9.78 -5.05 -3.76
N THR A 67 9.07 -4.81 -2.66
CA THR A 67 9.40 -3.73 -1.72
C THR A 67 10.77 -3.92 -1.09
N GLN A 68 11.16 -5.14 -0.73
CA GLN A 68 12.48 -5.46 -0.21
C GLN A 68 13.57 -5.24 -1.26
N ALA A 69 13.33 -5.64 -2.51
CA ALA A 69 14.25 -5.40 -3.61
C ALA A 69 14.48 -3.89 -3.84
N LEU A 70 13.41 -3.09 -3.83
CA LEU A 70 13.51 -1.64 -3.98
C LEU A 70 14.29 -0.96 -2.84
N GLN A 71 14.25 -1.51 -1.63
CA GLN A 71 15.06 -1.02 -0.50
C GLN A 71 16.55 -1.30 -0.71
N GLY A 72 16.89 -2.32 -1.49
CA GLY A 72 18.27 -2.74 -1.78
C GLY A 72 18.94 -1.98 -2.94
N PHE A 73 18.24 -1.10 -3.67
CA PHE A 73 18.81 -0.35 -4.78
C PHE A 73 19.50 0.95 -4.35
N PRO A 74 20.81 0.93 -4.01
CA PRO A 74 21.52 2.14 -3.58
C PRO A 74 21.65 3.21 -4.68
N SER A 75 21.57 2.81 -5.96
CA SER A 75 21.61 3.71 -7.11
C SER A 75 20.40 4.62 -7.25
N LEU A 76 19.25 4.20 -6.72
CA LEU A 76 18.01 4.98 -6.72
C LEU A 76 17.95 6.00 -5.56
N GLY A 77 18.96 6.01 -4.70
CA GLY A 77 19.05 6.87 -3.53
C GLY A 77 18.51 6.20 -2.28
N PRO A 78 18.49 6.93 -1.15
CA PRO A 78 17.96 6.41 0.11
C PRO A 78 16.45 6.24 0.01
N ALA A 79 16.02 5.06 -0.42
CA ALA A 79 14.62 4.70 -0.45
C ALA A 79 14.18 4.19 0.93
N VAL A 80 13.06 4.68 1.42
CA VAL A 80 12.55 4.40 2.76
C VAL A 80 11.14 3.84 2.66
N ASP A 81 10.92 2.66 3.28
CA ASP A 81 9.55 2.20 3.47
C ASP A 81 8.70 3.29 4.13
N SER A 82 7.66 3.73 3.43
CA SER A 82 6.78 4.81 3.89
C SER A 82 6.06 4.47 5.19
N GLY A 83 5.81 3.19 5.47
CA GLY A 83 4.95 2.72 6.54
C GLY A 83 3.48 3.09 6.37
N LEU A 84 3.09 3.65 5.23
CA LEU A 84 1.70 3.90 4.89
C LEU A 84 0.99 2.60 4.50
N PRO A 85 -0.33 2.52 4.67
CA PRO A 85 -1.11 1.39 4.19
C PRO A 85 -0.95 1.15 2.70
N ALA A 86 -1.19 -0.09 2.26
CA ALA A 86 -1.26 -0.41 0.84
C ALA A 86 -2.32 0.45 0.13
N VAL A 87 -1.97 0.98 -1.04
CA VAL A 87 -2.94 1.69 -1.88
C VAL A 87 -3.57 0.69 -2.83
N VAL A 88 -4.88 0.53 -2.73
CA VAL A 88 -5.60 -0.51 -3.46
C VAL A 88 -6.75 0.09 -4.28
N THR A 89 -7.06 -0.53 -5.41
CA THR A 89 -8.26 -0.21 -6.19
C THR A 89 -9.47 -0.95 -5.63
N TYR A 90 -9.28 -2.15 -5.11
CA TYR A 90 -10.32 -2.99 -4.54
C TYR A 90 -10.02 -3.28 -3.07
N GLU A 91 -10.99 -3.04 -2.19
CA GLU A 91 -10.90 -3.33 -0.77
C GLU A 91 -11.32 -4.79 -0.52
N GLY A 92 -10.40 -5.62 -0.06
CA GLY A 92 -10.63 -7.06 0.12
C GLY A 92 -11.64 -7.40 1.22
N ASP A 93 -11.75 -6.59 2.25
CA ASP A 93 -12.64 -6.77 3.40
C ASP A 93 -14.07 -6.28 3.13
N THR A 94 -14.24 -5.19 2.41
CA THR A 94 -15.55 -4.60 2.09
C THR A 94 -16.12 -5.05 0.76
N GLY A 95 -15.27 -5.55 -0.14
CA GLY A 95 -15.64 -5.87 -1.52
C GLY A 95 -15.89 -4.63 -2.39
N ARG A 96 -15.47 -3.43 -1.94
CA ARG A 96 -15.73 -2.16 -2.63
C ARG A 96 -14.60 -1.81 -3.60
N THR A 97 -14.96 -1.36 -4.79
CA THR A 97 -14.03 -0.66 -5.69
C THR A 97 -13.96 0.81 -5.29
N ARG A 98 -12.74 1.31 -5.08
CA ARG A 98 -12.50 2.69 -4.69
C ARG A 98 -12.53 3.64 -5.89
N ALA A 99 -13.02 4.85 -5.66
CA ALA A 99 -13.01 5.89 -6.67
C ALA A 99 -11.58 6.37 -6.99
N PRO A 100 -11.28 6.78 -8.23
CA PRO A 100 -9.95 7.26 -8.61
C PRO A 100 -9.43 8.40 -7.72
N ASP A 101 -10.29 9.32 -7.32
CA ASP A 101 -9.90 10.47 -6.47
C ASP A 101 -9.47 10.05 -5.07
N GLU A 102 -10.10 9.02 -4.48
CA GLU A 102 -9.69 8.45 -3.20
C GLU A 102 -8.28 7.84 -3.29
N ILE A 103 -8.02 7.12 -4.40
CA ILE A 103 -6.73 6.48 -4.65
C ILE A 103 -5.65 7.54 -4.87
N LEU A 104 -5.93 8.55 -5.69
CA LEU A 104 -5.02 9.66 -5.95
C LEU A 104 -4.72 10.47 -4.68
N HIS A 105 -5.71 10.64 -3.79
CA HIS A 105 -5.50 11.26 -2.48
C HIS A 105 -4.46 10.49 -1.67
N ASP A 106 -4.56 9.16 -1.61
CA ASP A 106 -3.59 8.33 -0.88
C ASP A 106 -2.21 8.34 -1.53
N LEU A 107 -2.13 8.30 -2.86
CA LEU A 107 -0.86 8.38 -3.58
C LEU A 107 -0.11 9.70 -3.30
N ARG A 108 -0.81 10.82 -3.21
CA ARG A 108 -0.22 12.14 -2.91
C ARG A 108 0.36 12.25 -1.49
N ARG A 109 0.13 11.30 -0.61
CA ARG A 109 0.69 11.25 0.75
C ARG A 109 2.15 10.78 0.77
N PHE A 110 2.63 10.17 -0.30
CA PHE A 110 4.03 9.77 -0.39
C PHE A 110 4.93 10.99 -0.61
N LEU A 111 6.10 10.93 -0.01
CA LEU A 111 7.13 11.98 -0.11
C LEU A 111 8.31 11.47 -0.93
N PRO A 112 9.08 12.36 -1.57
CA PRO A 112 10.29 11.99 -2.29
C PRO A 112 11.17 11.02 -1.49
N GLY A 113 11.58 9.90 -2.11
CA GLY A 113 12.36 8.84 -1.48
C GLY A 113 11.54 7.84 -0.65
N ASP A 114 10.22 7.91 -0.64
CA ASP A 114 9.39 6.85 -0.04
C ASP A 114 9.27 5.65 -0.97
N ILE A 115 9.15 4.47 -0.37
CA ILE A 115 8.65 3.27 -1.02
C ILE A 115 7.20 3.09 -0.59
N GLY A 116 6.30 3.15 -1.56
CA GLY A 116 4.90 2.78 -1.42
C GLY A 116 4.62 1.44 -2.07
N TYR A 117 3.51 0.83 -1.73
CA TYR A 117 3.07 -0.41 -2.38
C TYR A 117 1.55 -0.49 -2.49
N GLY A 118 1.09 -1.34 -3.40
CA GLY A 118 -0.34 -1.53 -3.56
C GLY A 118 -0.74 -2.50 -4.65
N HIS A 119 -2.05 -2.51 -4.89
CA HIS A 119 -2.71 -3.34 -5.90
C HIS A 119 -3.61 -2.44 -6.74
N LEU A 120 -2.98 -1.73 -7.68
CA LEU A 120 -3.65 -0.73 -8.51
C LEU A 120 -3.93 -1.29 -9.90
N HIS A 121 -5.15 -1.09 -10.35
CA HIS A 121 -5.54 -1.38 -11.73
C HIS A 121 -5.05 -0.27 -12.67
N ALA A 122 -4.84 -0.62 -13.93
CA ALA A 122 -4.43 0.32 -14.97
C ALA A 122 -5.63 1.12 -15.47
N ILE A 123 -6.04 2.14 -14.71
CA ILE A 123 -7.08 3.11 -15.14
C ILE A 123 -6.42 4.40 -15.62
N PRO A 124 -7.05 5.15 -16.53
CA PRO A 124 -6.43 6.32 -17.19
C PRO A 124 -5.87 7.35 -16.22
N GLU A 125 -6.58 7.64 -15.14
CA GLU A 125 -6.21 8.63 -14.13
C GLU A 125 -4.91 8.22 -13.40
N LEU A 126 -4.78 6.95 -13.03
CA LEU A 126 -3.57 6.43 -12.36
C LEU A 126 -2.39 6.34 -13.32
N ILE A 127 -2.62 5.94 -14.58
CA ILE A 127 -1.58 5.94 -15.61
C ILE A 127 -1.04 7.35 -15.80
N LYS A 128 -1.92 8.35 -15.91
CA LYS A 128 -1.54 9.76 -16.03
C LYS A 128 -0.75 10.22 -14.80
N PHE A 129 -1.17 9.83 -13.60
CA PHE A 129 -0.49 10.19 -12.35
C PHE A 129 0.94 9.64 -12.31
N PHE A 130 1.14 8.34 -12.59
CA PHE A 130 2.47 7.72 -12.55
C PHE A 130 3.42 8.14 -13.68
N ARG A 131 2.90 8.78 -14.73
CA ARG A 131 3.73 9.41 -15.78
C ARG A 131 4.27 10.78 -15.40
N GLN A 132 3.84 11.33 -14.28
CA GLN A 132 4.36 12.61 -13.77
C GLN A 132 5.75 12.43 -13.20
N ASP A 133 6.56 13.49 -13.23
CA ASP A 133 7.86 13.50 -12.60
C ASP A 133 7.75 13.24 -11.09
N GLY A 134 8.74 12.55 -10.56
CA GLY A 134 8.81 12.25 -9.13
C GLY A 134 8.22 10.90 -8.70
N TYR A 135 7.72 10.09 -9.63
CA TYR A 135 7.28 8.71 -9.37
C TYR A 135 8.01 7.72 -10.27
N ALA A 136 8.36 6.56 -9.72
CA ALA A 136 8.82 5.40 -10.46
C ALA A 136 8.01 4.19 -10.01
N SER A 137 7.17 3.65 -10.90
CA SER A 137 6.33 2.49 -10.61
C SER A 137 6.95 1.22 -11.16
N TYR A 138 7.01 0.20 -10.32
CA TYR A 138 7.50 -1.13 -10.64
C TYR A 138 6.36 -2.12 -10.48
N PHE A 139 6.30 -3.10 -11.37
CA PHE A 139 5.25 -4.12 -11.35
C PHE A 139 5.86 -5.51 -11.26
N ILE A 140 5.38 -6.34 -10.32
CA ILE A 140 5.75 -7.74 -10.22
C ILE A 140 4.59 -8.63 -10.65
N LEU A 141 4.90 -9.60 -11.50
CA LEU A 141 3.99 -10.62 -12.01
C LEU A 141 4.37 -11.98 -11.44
N ARG A 142 3.38 -12.83 -11.30
CA ARG A 142 3.53 -14.25 -10.96
C ARG A 142 2.63 -15.08 -11.89
N ASP A 143 2.92 -16.38 -12.03
CA ASP A 143 2.01 -17.29 -12.74
C ASP A 143 0.59 -17.21 -12.16
N PRO A 144 -0.43 -16.91 -12.98
CA PRO A 144 -1.80 -16.75 -12.49
C PRO A 144 -2.34 -17.96 -11.74
N ARG A 145 -1.90 -19.18 -12.11
CA ARG A 145 -2.28 -20.42 -11.43
C ARG A 145 -1.80 -20.45 -9.98
N ASP A 146 -0.55 -20.07 -9.77
CA ASP A 146 0.04 -19.95 -8.44
C ASP A 146 -0.62 -18.83 -7.62
N VAL A 147 -0.99 -17.73 -8.27
CA VAL A 147 -1.70 -16.63 -7.64
C VAL A 147 -3.05 -17.09 -7.12
N VAL A 148 -3.82 -17.83 -7.93
CA VAL A 148 -5.13 -18.35 -7.54
C VAL A 148 -5.00 -19.27 -6.32
N ILE A 149 -4.10 -20.24 -6.37
CA ILE A 149 -3.85 -21.17 -5.24
C ILE A 149 -3.48 -20.39 -3.98
N SER A 150 -2.54 -19.47 -4.08
CA SER A 150 -2.11 -18.64 -2.95
C SER A 150 -3.22 -17.73 -2.42
N HIS A 151 -4.11 -17.26 -3.29
CA HIS A 151 -5.23 -16.41 -2.90
C HIS A 151 -6.32 -17.20 -2.18
N VAL A 152 -6.65 -18.41 -2.67
CA VAL A 152 -7.59 -19.31 -2.00
C VAL A 152 -7.11 -19.60 -0.58
N HIS A 153 -5.88 -20.09 -0.40
CA HIS A 153 -5.30 -20.33 0.92
C HIS A 153 -5.34 -19.10 1.82
N TYR A 154 -5.05 -17.93 1.28
CA TYR A 154 -5.09 -16.69 2.06
C TYR A 154 -6.50 -16.40 2.57
N VAL A 155 -7.50 -16.49 1.70
CA VAL A 155 -8.88 -16.16 2.02
C VAL A 155 -9.51 -17.20 2.96
N THR A 156 -9.20 -18.49 2.77
CA THR A 156 -9.79 -19.56 3.60
C THR A 156 -9.12 -19.67 4.97
N ASP A 157 -7.79 -19.60 5.02
CA ASP A 157 -7.03 -20.00 6.18
C ASP A 157 -6.51 -18.83 7.01
N GLN A 158 -6.26 -17.67 6.37
CA GLN A 158 -5.60 -16.54 7.02
C GLN A 158 -6.51 -15.33 7.23
N GLU A 159 -7.48 -15.09 6.33
CA GLU A 159 -8.35 -13.92 6.40
C GLU A 159 -9.85 -14.27 6.25
N PRO A 160 -10.45 -14.87 7.28
CA PRO A 160 -11.87 -15.27 7.24
C PRO A 160 -12.87 -14.10 7.07
N ARG A 161 -12.39 -12.86 7.25
CA ARG A 161 -13.21 -11.65 7.07
C ARG A 161 -13.19 -11.14 5.64
N HIS A 162 -12.39 -11.75 4.77
CA HIS A 162 -12.32 -11.35 3.37
C HIS A 162 -13.67 -11.53 2.67
N ALA A 163 -14.07 -10.55 1.83
CA ALA A 163 -15.36 -10.55 1.15
C ALA A 163 -15.59 -11.81 0.29
N LEU A 164 -14.52 -12.46 -0.18
CA LEU A 164 -14.60 -13.68 -0.98
C LEU A 164 -14.58 -14.97 -0.14
N HIS A 165 -14.49 -14.91 1.19
CA HIS A 165 -14.39 -16.11 2.02
C HIS A 165 -15.57 -17.06 1.80
N CYS A 166 -16.79 -16.54 1.75
CA CYS A 166 -18.00 -17.34 1.53
C CYS A 166 -18.12 -17.97 0.14
N TYR A 167 -17.26 -17.59 -0.80
CA TYR A 167 -17.23 -18.19 -2.14
C TYR A 167 -16.21 -19.33 -2.26
N TYR A 168 -15.26 -19.41 -1.32
CA TYR A 168 -14.17 -20.40 -1.34
C TYR A 168 -14.33 -21.49 -0.28
N THR A 169 -15.25 -21.33 0.67
CA THR A 169 -15.65 -22.30 1.70
C THR A 169 -17.05 -22.82 1.46
#